data_ae1c2900e4d011ba830eac69f0afdb38
#
_entry.id   ae1c2900e4d011ba830eac69f0afdb38
#
_cell.length_a   1.000
_cell.length_b   1.000
_cell.length_c   1.000
_cell.angle_alpha   90.00
_cell.angle_beta   90.00
_cell.angle_gamma   90.00
#
_symmetry.space_group_name_H-M   'P 1'
#
loop_
_entity.id
_entity.type
_entity.pdbx_description
1 polymer ?
#
loop_
_entity_poly.entity_id
_entity_poly.type
_entity_poly.pdbx_seq_one_letter_code
_entity_poly.pdbx_strand_id
1 'polypeptide(L)'
;MSTDLSKFIRNKAFLDKVVTADEAVTWIDDGMTLGMSGFTLFGEPKLFPKALAERGKKEKFKINLFTGASMGPAADQSMAEADIIKLRVPYQGNPVQRKKINAGEIFYIDQH
;
A
#
# COMPACT_ATOMS: atom_id res chain seq x y z
N MET A 1 -16.29 -4.13 -16.14
CA MET A 1 -15.75 -3.96 -17.51
C MET A 1 -14.37 -4.62 -17.56
N SER A 2 -14.20 -5.57 -18.45
CA SER A 2 -12.92 -6.24 -18.58
C SER A 2 -12.00 -5.42 -19.49
N THR A 3 -10.74 -5.28 -19.11
CA THR A 3 -9.70 -4.65 -19.90
C THR A 3 -8.89 -5.75 -20.59
N ASP A 4 -8.68 -5.63 -21.88
CA ASP A 4 -7.82 -6.57 -22.61
C ASP A 4 -6.35 -6.25 -22.29
N LEU A 5 -5.82 -6.93 -21.30
CA LEU A 5 -4.44 -6.73 -20.83
C LEU A 5 -3.40 -7.23 -21.83
N SER A 6 -3.80 -8.05 -22.82
CA SER A 6 -2.86 -8.55 -23.83
C SER A 6 -2.23 -7.44 -24.67
N LYS A 7 -2.87 -6.27 -24.71
CA LYS A 7 -2.35 -5.09 -25.40
C LYS A 7 -1.19 -4.43 -24.65
N PHE A 8 -1.11 -4.62 -23.34
CA PHE A 8 -0.12 -3.98 -22.47
C PHE A 8 0.98 -4.94 -22.04
N ILE A 9 0.64 -6.21 -21.90
CA ILE A 9 1.58 -7.24 -21.41
C ILE A 9 2.18 -7.96 -22.62
N ARG A 10 3.44 -7.64 -22.93
CA ARG A 10 4.13 -8.19 -24.11
C ARG A 10 4.44 -9.68 -23.96
N ASN A 11 4.89 -10.10 -22.78
CA ASN A 11 5.14 -11.51 -22.51
C ASN A 11 3.85 -12.18 -22.06
N LYS A 12 3.26 -12.97 -22.95
CA LYS A 12 1.95 -13.59 -22.73
C LYS A 12 1.93 -14.56 -21.54
N ALA A 13 3.08 -15.10 -21.15
CA ALA A 13 3.16 -15.96 -19.96
C ALA A 13 2.78 -15.22 -18.67
N PHE A 14 2.91 -13.90 -18.62
CA PHE A 14 2.52 -13.11 -17.46
C PHE A 14 1.02 -12.88 -17.33
N LEU A 15 0.26 -13.13 -18.39
CA LEU A 15 -1.21 -13.00 -18.33
C LEU A 15 -1.82 -13.93 -17.27
N ASP A 16 -1.24 -15.13 -17.10
CA ASP A 16 -1.70 -16.09 -16.10
C ASP A 16 -1.41 -15.66 -14.65
N LYS A 17 -0.54 -14.65 -14.48
CA LYS A 17 -0.16 -14.13 -13.17
C LYS A 17 -1.00 -12.93 -12.75
N VAL A 18 -1.87 -12.44 -13.63
CA VAL A 18 -2.74 -11.30 -13.32
C VAL A 18 -3.86 -11.75 -12.38
N VAL A 19 -4.00 -11.05 -11.27
CA VAL A 19 -5.05 -11.29 -10.28
C VAL A 19 -5.74 -9.97 -9.95
N THR A 20 -6.89 -10.06 -9.31
CA THR A 20 -7.59 -8.87 -8.81
C THR A 20 -6.89 -8.33 -7.57
N ALA A 21 -7.11 -7.06 -7.25
CA ALA A 21 -6.61 -6.48 -6.02
C ALA A 21 -7.20 -7.19 -4.79
N ASP A 22 -8.47 -7.55 -4.84
CA ASP A 22 -9.13 -8.27 -3.74
C ASP A 22 -8.51 -9.63 -3.50
N GLU A 23 -8.08 -10.32 -4.55
CA GLU A 23 -7.35 -11.59 -4.40
C GLU A 23 -5.95 -11.36 -3.85
N ALA A 24 -5.23 -10.38 -4.38
CA ALA A 24 -3.85 -10.10 -3.97
C ALA A 24 -3.74 -9.74 -2.48
N VAL A 25 -4.70 -8.97 -1.95
CA VAL A 25 -4.66 -8.58 -0.52
C VAL A 25 -4.87 -9.75 0.43
N THR A 26 -5.43 -10.87 -0.03
CA THR A 26 -5.56 -12.06 0.80
C THR A 26 -4.22 -12.71 1.13
N TRP A 27 -3.17 -12.37 0.40
CA TRP A 27 -1.81 -12.90 0.65
C TRP A 27 -1.07 -12.17 1.75
N ILE A 28 -1.60 -11.06 2.23
CA ILE A 28 -0.96 -10.23 3.25
C ILE A 28 -1.40 -10.68 4.64
N ASP A 29 -0.44 -11.07 5.45
CA ASP A 29 -0.67 -11.50 6.83
C ASP A 29 -0.16 -10.46 7.82
N ASP A 30 -0.68 -10.52 9.05
CA ASP A 30 -0.24 -9.68 10.14
C ASP A 30 1.27 -9.79 10.36
N GLY A 31 1.92 -8.65 10.53
CA GLY A 31 3.36 -8.57 10.76
C GLY A 31 4.22 -8.58 9.49
N MET A 32 3.64 -8.77 8.33
CA MET A 32 4.42 -8.74 7.08
C MET A 32 5.00 -7.37 6.79
N THR A 33 6.15 -7.37 6.12
CA THR A 33 6.76 -6.16 5.55
C THR A 33 6.42 -6.08 4.07
N LEU A 34 5.81 -4.97 3.67
CA LEU A 34 5.34 -4.74 2.31
C LEU A 34 6.15 -3.61 1.68
N GLY A 35 6.73 -3.87 0.52
CA GLY A 35 7.39 -2.86 -0.30
C GLY A 35 6.48 -2.37 -1.41
N MET A 36 6.40 -1.06 -1.59
CA MET A 36 5.66 -0.45 -2.72
C MET A 36 6.54 0.58 -3.41
N SER A 37 6.53 0.59 -4.73
CA SER A 37 7.18 1.64 -5.49
C SER A 37 6.23 2.84 -5.64
N GLY A 38 6.82 4.02 -5.76
CA GLY A 38 6.08 5.25 -5.99
C GLY A 38 6.84 6.45 -5.43
N PHE A 39 6.52 7.62 -5.94
CA PHE A 39 7.12 8.87 -5.50
C PHE A 39 6.04 9.96 -5.48
N THR A 40 5.63 10.37 -4.30
CA THR A 40 4.52 11.29 -4.08
C THR A 40 3.24 10.80 -4.77
N LEU A 41 2.70 11.54 -5.71
CA LEU A 41 1.52 11.14 -6.49
C LEU A 41 1.85 10.36 -7.76
N PHE A 42 3.16 10.23 -8.08
CA PHE A 42 3.61 9.60 -9.33
C PHE A 42 3.93 8.12 -9.11
N GLY A 43 3.32 7.27 -9.92
CA GLY A 43 3.54 5.83 -9.82
C GLY A 43 2.93 5.16 -8.59
N GLU A 44 2.14 5.89 -7.82
CA GLU A 44 1.43 5.34 -6.66
C GLU A 44 0.46 4.24 -7.11
N PRO A 45 0.51 3.03 -6.52
CA PRO A 45 -0.49 2.02 -6.78
C PRO A 45 -1.87 2.52 -6.35
N LYS A 46 -2.89 2.28 -7.16
CA LYS A 46 -4.23 2.83 -6.89
C LYS A 46 -5.19 1.80 -6.30
N LEU A 47 -5.16 0.57 -6.79
CA LEU A 47 -6.16 -0.43 -6.42
C LEU A 47 -5.75 -1.25 -5.19
N PHE A 48 -4.53 -1.75 -5.16
CA PHE A 48 -4.06 -2.63 -4.10
C PHE A 48 -4.11 -1.96 -2.71
N PRO A 49 -3.56 -0.75 -2.51
CA PRO A 49 -3.59 -0.13 -1.19
C PRO A 49 -5.01 0.13 -0.68
N LYS A 50 -5.91 0.52 -1.55
CA LYS A 50 -7.31 0.74 -1.18
C LYS A 50 -8.00 -0.56 -0.79
N ALA A 51 -7.77 -1.63 -1.54
CA ALA A 51 -8.31 -2.95 -1.21
C ALA A 51 -7.76 -3.47 0.13
N LEU A 52 -6.46 -3.26 0.37
CA LEU A 52 -5.85 -3.63 1.64
C LEU A 52 -6.44 -2.83 2.80
N ALA A 53 -6.65 -1.53 2.62
CA ALA A 53 -7.28 -0.67 3.61
C ALA A 53 -8.71 -1.12 3.91
N GLU A 54 -9.50 -1.45 2.90
CA GLU A 54 -10.86 -1.96 3.11
C GLU A 54 -10.88 -3.27 3.90
N ARG A 55 -9.94 -4.17 3.61
CA ARG A 55 -9.77 -5.38 4.41
C ARG A 55 -9.40 -5.04 5.86
N GLY A 56 -8.52 -4.08 6.07
CA GLY A 56 -8.09 -3.64 7.39
C GLY A 56 -9.18 -3.03 8.24
N LYS A 57 -10.23 -2.50 7.63
CA LYS A 57 -11.42 -2.02 8.36
C LYS A 57 -12.27 -3.16 8.91
N LYS A 58 -12.16 -4.35 8.33
CA LYS A 58 -12.93 -5.54 8.72
C LYS A 58 -12.12 -6.50 9.59
N GLU A 59 -10.82 -6.56 9.40
CA GLU A 59 -9.91 -7.45 10.09
C GLU A 59 -8.80 -6.65 10.77
N LYS A 60 -8.38 -7.08 11.94
CA LYS A 60 -7.28 -6.42 12.65
C LYS A 60 -5.96 -7.05 12.24
N PHE A 61 -5.12 -6.29 11.58
CA PHE A 61 -3.73 -6.66 11.30
C PHE A 61 -2.88 -5.40 11.15
N LYS A 62 -1.58 -5.55 11.29
CA LYS A 62 -0.61 -4.47 11.10
C LYS A 62 0.51 -4.93 10.19
N ILE A 63 0.95 -4.06 9.31
CA ILE A 63 2.09 -4.31 8.42
C ILE A 63 3.16 -3.24 8.61
N ASN A 64 4.36 -3.59 8.16
CA ASN A 64 5.44 -2.62 7.98
C ASN A 64 5.45 -2.19 6.52
N LEU A 65 5.42 -0.91 6.25
CA LEU A 65 5.33 -0.40 4.88
C LEU A 65 6.59 0.39 4.51
N PHE A 66 7.27 -0.08 3.47
CA PHE A 66 8.47 0.54 2.91
C PHE A 66 8.16 1.04 1.51
N THR A 67 8.43 2.30 1.23
CA THR A 67 8.27 2.89 -0.11
C THR A 67 9.50 3.68 -0.49
N GLY A 68 9.60 4.06 -1.77
CA GLY A 68 10.71 4.90 -2.22
C GLY A 68 10.66 6.31 -1.66
N ALA A 69 9.46 6.82 -1.42
CA ALA A 69 9.22 8.14 -0.84
C ALA A 69 7.81 8.17 -0.23
N SER A 70 7.41 9.33 0.31
CA SER A 70 6.03 9.55 0.71
C SER A 70 5.09 9.34 -0.46
N MET A 71 3.95 8.75 -0.21
CA MET A 71 2.94 8.43 -1.22
C MET A 71 1.69 9.29 -1.01
N GLY A 72 0.74 9.16 -1.91
CA GLY A 72 -0.46 9.97 -1.90
C GLY A 72 -1.68 9.34 -1.21
N PRO A 73 -2.88 9.87 -1.52
CA PRO A 73 -4.11 9.44 -0.84
C PRO A 73 -4.47 7.97 -1.05
N ALA A 74 -4.16 7.40 -2.22
CA ALA A 74 -4.54 6.02 -2.52
C ALA A 74 -3.79 5.01 -1.64
N ALA A 75 -2.53 5.30 -1.29
CA ALA A 75 -1.71 4.41 -0.47
C ALA A 75 -1.61 4.91 0.97
N ASP A 76 -0.86 5.98 1.21
CA ASP A 76 -0.56 6.41 2.58
C ASP A 76 -1.81 6.80 3.38
N GLN A 77 -2.69 7.60 2.80
CA GLN A 77 -3.87 8.02 3.53
C GLN A 77 -4.84 6.87 3.79
N SER A 78 -5.15 6.09 2.77
CA SER A 78 -6.10 4.96 2.90
C SER A 78 -5.64 3.96 3.96
N MET A 79 -4.35 3.60 3.94
CA MET A 79 -3.82 2.63 4.89
C MET A 79 -3.68 3.20 6.30
N ALA A 80 -3.36 4.50 6.43
CA ALA A 80 -3.31 5.16 7.74
C ALA A 80 -4.71 5.25 8.36
N GLU A 81 -5.71 5.62 7.58
CA GLU A 81 -7.10 5.70 8.05
C GLU A 81 -7.64 4.33 8.47
N ALA A 82 -7.22 3.26 7.80
CA ALA A 82 -7.58 1.90 8.16
C ALA A 82 -6.82 1.34 9.37
N ASP A 83 -5.83 2.09 9.86
CA ASP A 83 -5.02 1.72 11.04
C ASP A 83 -4.28 0.39 10.88
N ILE A 84 -3.71 0.14 9.71
CA ILE A 84 -3.00 -1.09 9.40
C ILE A 84 -1.47 -0.94 9.34
N ILE A 85 -0.94 0.23 9.62
CA ILE A 85 0.50 0.49 9.56
C ILE A 85 1.12 0.46 10.95
N LYS A 86 2.10 -0.42 11.13
CA LYS A 86 2.89 -0.48 12.36
C LYS A 86 4.17 0.33 12.24
N LEU A 87 4.88 0.16 11.13
CA LEU A 87 6.14 0.85 10.84
C LEU A 87 6.11 1.43 9.43
N ARG A 88 6.55 2.67 9.30
CA ARG A 88 6.59 3.36 8.01
C ARG A 88 8.02 3.85 7.70
N VAL A 89 8.48 3.56 6.51
CA VAL A 89 9.78 3.99 5.98
C VAL A 89 9.56 4.47 4.55
N PRO A 90 10.07 5.59 4.12
CA PRO A 90 10.85 6.64 4.80
C PRO A 90 9.97 7.78 5.34
N TYR A 91 10.48 9.02 5.31
CA TYR A 91 9.77 10.25 5.71
C TYR A 91 8.38 10.36 5.05
N GLN A 92 7.41 10.83 5.82
CA GLN A 92 6.02 10.93 5.37
C GLN A 92 5.56 12.38 5.26
N GLY A 93 5.08 12.73 4.05
CA GLY A 93 4.44 14.02 3.79
C GLY A 93 2.91 14.00 3.95
N ASN A 94 2.28 12.82 3.94
CA ASN A 94 0.82 12.72 4.05
C ASN A 94 0.34 13.16 5.44
N PRO A 95 -0.63 14.09 5.54
CA PRO A 95 -1.06 14.62 6.84
C PRO A 95 -1.65 13.57 7.78
N VAL A 96 -2.38 12.59 7.28
CA VAL A 96 -2.97 11.53 8.11
C VAL A 96 -1.89 10.64 8.70
N GLN A 97 -0.93 10.21 7.88
CA GLN A 97 0.23 9.44 8.35
C GLN A 97 1.01 10.22 9.40
N ARG A 98 1.32 11.48 9.11
CA ARG A 98 2.09 12.33 10.04
C ARG A 98 1.41 12.50 11.38
N LYS A 99 0.09 12.70 11.37
CA LYS A 99 -0.68 12.83 12.60
C LYS A 99 -0.56 11.57 13.47
N LYS A 100 -0.66 10.40 12.86
CA LYS A 100 -0.53 9.13 13.57
C LYS A 100 0.90 8.87 14.05
N ILE A 101 1.91 9.24 13.28
CA ILE A 101 3.30 9.16 13.70
C ILE A 101 3.54 10.07 14.91
N ASN A 102 3.06 11.31 14.86
CA ASN A 102 3.22 12.27 15.96
C ASN A 102 2.47 11.83 17.22
N ALA A 103 1.39 11.10 17.08
CA ALA A 103 0.64 10.54 18.20
C ALA A 103 1.26 9.26 18.78
N GLY A 104 2.32 8.73 18.18
CA GLY A 104 2.98 7.50 18.61
C GLY A 104 2.25 6.23 18.17
N GLU A 105 1.28 6.33 17.29
CA GLU A 105 0.52 5.17 16.79
C GLU A 105 1.25 4.40 15.70
N ILE A 106 2.13 5.07 14.95
CA ILE A 106 2.95 4.50 13.88
C ILE A 106 4.41 4.80 14.18
N PHE A 107 5.24 3.76 14.21
CA PHE A 107 6.70 3.93 14.24
C PHE A 107 7.19 4.34 12.86
N TYR A 108 8.24 5.14 12.81
CA TYR A 108 8.81 5.56 11.55
C TYR A 108 10.34 5.52 11.57
N ILE A 109 10.91 5.35 10.39
CA ILE A 109 12.35 5.50 10.15
C ILE A 109 12.50 6.41 8.94
N ASP A 110 13.19 7.54 9.14
CA ASP A 110 13.48 8.48 8.07
C ASP A 110 14.86 8.14 7.50
N GLN A 111 14.87 7.34 6.43
CA GLN A 111 16.08 6.88 5.76
C GLN A 111 16.07 7.32 4.30
N HIS A 112 17.25 7.59 3.81
CA HIS A 112 17.48 7.91 2.40
C HIS A 112 18.22 6.79 1.69
#